data_3a99277531d16955c5ef94aa9efd7a1e
#
_entry.id   3a99277531d16955c5ef94aa9efd7a1e
#
_cell.length_a   1.000
_cell.length_b   1.000
_cell.length_c   1.000
_cell.angle_alpha   90.00
_cell.angle_beta   90.00
_cell.angle_gamma   90.00
#
_symmetry.space_group_name_H-M   'P 1'
#
loop_
_entity.id
_entity.type
_entity.pdbx_description
1 polymer ?
#
loop_
_entity_poly.entity_id
_entity_poly.type
_entity_poly.pdbx_seq_one_letter_code
_entity_poly.pdbx_strand_id
1 'polypeptide(L)'
;MSTVVHRQTLEVRESVNEPDYDTSIWLINAEIPEWPKRHWVKPIVGDEIEQKPQEAKDAADAEYLKEQKQSRINQLREQYNEALDSRYETRTLLYASYLLTKAMASMEEETVEYLSGLAQWVEDGDVLVEAAEGLVESSTTVEDAQAVSLTLTSWLAADPKVSTRAARKL
;
A
#
# COMPACT_ATOMS: atom_id res chain seq x y z
N MET A 1 37.70 -1.61 10.18
CA MET A 1 36.52 -1.77 9.29
C MET A 1 35.89 -0.39 9.20
N SER A 2 35.74 0.10 8.00
CA SER A 2 35.34 1.49 7.74
C SER A 2 33.89 1.54 7.28
N THR A 3 33.22 2.64 7.59
CA THR A 3 31.90 2.96 7.09
C THR A 3 32.04 4.00 5.98
N VAL A 4 31.39 3.77 4.84
CA VAL A 4 31.40 4.70 3.72
C VAL A 4 29.98 5.13 3.39
N VAL A 5 29.81 6.38 2.99
CA VAL A 5 28.53 6.95 2.57
C VAL A 5 28.66 7.53 1.17
N HIS A 6 27.81 7.10 0.27
CA HIS A 6 27.79 7.63 -1.09
C HIS A 6 27.29 9.09 -1.09
N ARG A 7 28.10 10.01 -1.62
CA ARG A 7 27.89 11.47 -1.53
C ARG A 7 26.58 11.95 -2.18
N GLN A 8 26.08 11.26 -3.19
CA GLN A 8 24.85 11.66 -3.90
C GLN A 8 23.61 10.87 -3.49
N THR A 9 23.75 9.54 -3.24
CA THR A 9 22.60 8.66 -2.97
C THR A 9 22.35 8.46 -1.48
N LEU A 10 23.32 8.84 -0.61
CA LEU A 10 23.32 8.57 0.83
C LEU A 10 23.26 7.06 1.16
N GLU A 11 23.69 6.21 0.22
CA GLU A 11 23.87 4.77 0.48
C GLU A 11 24.98 4.60 1.51
N VAL A 12 24.71 3.82 2.55
CA VAL A 12 25.68 3.49 3.61
C VAL A 12 26.15 2.06 3.40
N ARG A 13 27.47 1.86 3.43
CA ARG A 13 28.09 0.53 3.47
C ARG A 13 29.04 0.47 4.66
N GLU A 14 28.87 -0.58 5.45
CA GLU A 14 29.65 -0.82 6.66
C GLU A 14 30.64 -1.96 6.44
N SER A 15 31.69 -1.97 7.26
CA SER A 15 32.69 -3.05 7.26
C SER A 15 33.41 -3.23 5.91
N VAL A 16 33.65 -2.15 5.20
CA VAL A 16 34.29 -2.13 3.88
C VAL A 16 35.81 -1.97 3.96
N ASN A 17 36.48 -2.29 2.85
CA ASN A 17 37.90 -2.05 2.64
C ASN A 17 38.06 -0.67 1.96
N GLU A 18 38.67 0.31 2.64
CA GLU A 18 38.77 1.70 2.18
C GLU A 18 39.38 1.87 0.77
N PRO A 19 40.46 1.18 0.40
CA PRO A 19 41.07 1.33 -0.93
C PRO A 19 40.13 1.05 -2.11
N ASP A 20 39.04 0.33 -1.88
CA ASP A 20 38.09 -0.03 -2.92
C ASP A 20 37.08 1.10 -3.24
N TYR A 21 37.14 2.24 -2.50
CA TYR A 21 36.18 3.31 -2.59
C TYR A 21 36.85 4.64 -2.98
N ASP A 22 36.37 5.24 -4.06
CA ASP A 22 36.82 6.55 -4.54
C ASP A 22 36.27 7.67 -3.64
N THR A 23 37.15 8.46 -3.04
CA THR A 23 36.82 9.59 -2.16
C THR A 23 36.01 10.70 -2.85
N SER A 24 36.07 10.79 -4.18
CA SER A 24 35.25 11.75 -4.94
C SER A 24 33.76 11.33 -4.98
N ILE A 25 33.49 10.03 -4.80
CA ILE A 25 32.15 9.44 -4.85
C ILE A 25 31.65 9.07 -3.45
N TRP A 26 32.57 8.68 -2.58
CA TRP A 26 32.27 8.17 -1.24
C TRP A 26 32.94 9.00 -0.15
N LEU A 27 32.18 9.26 0.89
CA LEU A 27 32.70 9.78 2.16
C LEU A 27 33.24 8.58 2.96
N ILE A 28 34.53 8.57 3.22
CA ILE A 28 35.22 7.48 3.92
C ILE A 28 35.24 7.75 5.43
N ASN A 29 35.11 6.72 6.25
CA ASN A 29 35.05 6.82 7.72
C ASN A 29 33.95 7.77 8.22
N ALA A 30 32.81 7.79 7.53
CA ALA A 30 31.70 8.63 7.89
C ALA A 30 31.12 8.27 9.27
N GLU A 31 30.99 9.26 10.13
CA GLU A 31 30.13 9.13 11.31
C GLU A 31 28.68 9.16 10.88
N ILE A 32 27.96 8.07 11.18
CA ILE A 32 26.54 7.94 10.83
C ILE A 32 25.72 8.65 11.88
N PRO A 33 25.00 9.72 11.55
CA PRO A 33 24.14 10.40 12.49
C PRO A 33 22.96 9.53 12.92
N GLU A 34 22.49 9.71 14.15
CA GLU A 34 21.28 9.04 14.66
C GLU A 34 19.98 9.53 14.00
N TRP A 35 20.03 10.68 13.30
CA TRP A 35 18.86 11.23 12.63
C TRP A 35 18.49 10.43 11.39
N PRO A 36 17.21 10.41 11.01
CA PRO A 36 16.75 9.75 9.79
C PRO A 36 17.48 10.29 8.55
N LYS A 37 17.79 9.40 7.59
CA LYS A 37 18.48 9.77 6.33
C LYS A 37 17.79 10.90 5.56
N ARG A 38 16.48 11.01 5.66
CA ARG A 38 15.70 12.10 5.05
C ARG A 38 16.03 13.48 5.60
N HIS A 39 16.69 13.55 6.77
CA HIS A 39 17.15 14.80 7.39
C HIS A 39 18.62 15.15 7.04
N TRP A 40 19.31 14.29 6.28
CA TRP A 40 20.71 14.50 5.93
C TRP A 40 20.85 15.46 4.76
N VAL A 41 21.81 16.35 4.83
CA VAL A 41 22.35 17.08 3.67
C VAL A 41 23.30 16.13 2.94
N LYS A 42 23.22 16.09 1.60
CA LYS A 42 24.15 15.29 0.79
C LYS A 42 25.56 15.85 0.93
N PRO A 43 26.55 15.06 1.38
CA PRO A 43 27.93 15.54 1.59
C PRO A 43 28.69 15.60 0.26
N ILE A 44 28.18 16.43 -0.68
CA ILE A 44 28.78 16.59 -2.02
C ILE A 44 30.16 17.25 -1.90
N VAL A 45 30.27 18.21 -0.97
CA VAL A 45 31.51 18.91 -0.62
C VAL A 45 31.65 18.86 0.90
N GLY A 46 32.81 18.42 1.40
CA GLY A 46 33.08 18.29 2.84
C GLY A 46 33.15 16.82 3.27
N ASP A 47 33.47 16.61 4.53
CA ASP A 47 33.79 15.30 5.12
C ASP A 47 32.80 14.89 6.23
N GLU A 48 31.74 15.67 6.43
CA GLU A 48 30.72 15.42 7.44
C GLU A 48 29.30 15.39 6.83
N ILE A 49 28.41 14.64 7.46
CA ILE A 49 26.99 14.63 7.13
C ILE A 49 26.31 15.72 7.97
N GLU A 50 25.85 16.76 7.33
CA GLU A 50 25.16 17.87 7.98
C GLU A 50 23.64 17.58 8.08
N GLN A 51 23.01 18.21 9.06
CA GLN A 51 21.55 18.15 9.21
C GLN A 51 20.88 19.26 8.38
N LYS A 52 19.80 18.93 7.70
CA LYS A 52 18.97 19.91 7.00
C LYS A 52 18.43 20.98 7.95
N PRO A 53 18.17 22.21 7.48
CA PRO A 53 17.42 23.22 8.21
C PRO A 53 16.03 22.69 8.63
N GLN A 54 15.45 23.26 9.71
CA GLN A 54 14.19 22.78 10.29
C GLN A 54 13.06 22.69 9.24
N GLU A 55 12.86 23.75 8.47
CA GLU A 55 11.85 23.78 7.39
C GLU A 55 12.01 22.61 6.37
N ALA A 56 13.26 22.32 5.99
CA ALA A 56 13.54 21.23 5.07
C ALA A 56 13.37 19.83 5.72
N LYS A 57 13.52 19.72 7.05
CA LYS A 57 13.21 18.49 7.78
C LYS A 57 11.70 18.28 7.86
N ASP A 58 10.95 19.31 8.20
CA ASP A 58 9.49 19.26 8.29
C ASP A 58 8.85 18.88 6.94
N ALA A 59 9.38 19.46 5.85
CA ALA A 59 8.96 19.08 4.49
C ALA A 59 9.31 17.62 4.15
N ALA A 60 10.50 17.14 4.54
CA ALA A 60 10.92 15.76 4.31
C ALA A 60 10.10 14.76 5.15
N ASP A 61 9.72 15.12 6.36
CA ASP A 61 8.85 14.29 7.22
C ASP A 61 7.41 14.25 6.68
N ALA A 62 6.89 15.36 6.19
CA ALA A 62 5.58 15.41 5.56
C ALA A 62 5.52 14.55 4.29
N GLU A 63 6.54 14.60 3.43
CA GLU A 63 6.61 13.77 2.23
C GLU A 63 6.75 12.28 2.60
N TYR A 64 7.58 11.95 3.58
CA TYR A 64 7.72 10.58 4.09
C TYR A 64 6.39 10.03 4.62
N LEU A 65 5.66 10.83 5.42
CA LEU A 65 4.33 10.44 5.90
C LEU A 65 3.37 10.17 4.74
N LYS A 66 3.38 11.03 3.73
CA LYS A 66 2.54 10.86 2.53
C LYS A 66 2.88 9.58 1.77
N GLU A 67 4.17 9.27 1.58
CA GLU A 67 4.61 8.01 0.95
C GLU A 67 4.17 6.79 1.76
N GLN A 68 4.28 6.83 3.10
CA GLN A 68 3.86 5.72 3.97
C GLN A 68 2.34 5.52 3.92
N LYS A 69 1.55 6.60 3.90
CA LYS A 69 0.09 6.53 3.71
C LYS A 69 -0.27 5.87 2.38
N GLN A 70 0.35 6.31 1.29
CA GLN A 70 0.08 5.74 -0.03
C GLN A 70 0.47 4.25 -0.09
N SER A 71 1.60 3.89 0.51
CA SER A 71 2.02 2.50 0.62
C SER A 71 0.99 1.66 1.39
N ARG A 72 0.46 2.20 2.51
CA ARG A 72 -0.55 1.50 3.31
C ARG A 72 -1.87 1.33 2.56
N ILE A 73 -2.35 2.37 1.87
CA ILE A 73 -3.54 2.30 1.02
C ILE A 73 -3.37 1.20 -0.04
N ASN A 74 -2.24 1.14 -0.72
CA ASN A 74 -1.97 0.11 -1.72
C ASN A 74 -2.02 -1.31 -1.11
N GLN A 75 -1.47 -1.50 0.10
CA GLN A 75 -1.54 -2.79 0.80
C GLN A 75 -2.97 -3.18 1.18
N LEU A 76 -3.81 -2.23 1.62
CA LEU A 76 -5.22 -2.50 1.95
C LEU A 76 -6.01 -2.90 0.70
N ARG A 77 -5.78 -2.23 -0.44
CA ARG A 77 -6.36 -2.59 -1.74
C ARG A 77 -5.92 -3.97 -2.21
N GLU A 78 -4.64 -4.29 -2.06
CA GLU A 78 -4.10 -5.59 -2.42
C GLU A 78 -4.76 -6.71 -1.58
N GLN A 79 -4.86 -6.53 -0.26
CA GLN A 79 -5.55 -7.47 0.63
C GLN A 79 -7.02 -7.69 0.23
N TYR A 80 -7.73 -6.63 -0.16
CA TYR A 80 -9.10 -6.73 -0.65
C TYR A 80 -9.16 -7.49 -1.97
N ASN A 81 -8.34 -7.13 -2.93
CA ASN A 81 -8.31 -7.80 -4.24
C ASN A 81 -7.95 -9.29 -4.11
N GLU A 82 -6.98 -9.65 -3.29
CA GLU A 82 -6.65 -11.05 -2.99
C GLU A 82 -7.84 -11.80 -2.37
N ALA A 83 -8.55 -11.16 -1.43
CA ALA A 83 -9.73 -11.74 -0.82
C ALA A 83 -10.85 -11.92 -1.84
N LEU A 84 -11.08 -10.95 -2.72
CA LEU A 84 -12.06 -11.01 -3.80
C LEU A 84 -11.70 -12.11 -4.81
N ASP A 85 -10.45 -12.15 -5.30
CA ASP A 85 -9.96 -13.14 -6.25
C ASP A 85 -9.95 -14.56 -5.67
N SER A 86 -9.84 -14.71 -4.34
CA SER A 86 -9.98 -16.01 -3.67
C SER A 86 -11.39 -16.60 -3.81
N ARG A 87 -12.39 -15.78 -4.09
CA ARG A 87 -13.80 -16.15 -4.24
C ARG A 87 -14.26 -16.20 -5.69
N TYR A 88 -13.82 -15.21 -6.48
CA TYR A 88 -14.24 -15.05 -7.87
C TYR A 88 -13.06 -14.60 -8.72
N GLU A 89 -12.86 -15.21 -9.87
CA GLU A 89 -11.97 -14.67 -10.88
C GLU A 89 -12.51 -13.33 -11.38
N THR A 90 -11.65 -12.34 -11.60
CA THR A 90 -12.03 -11.01 -12.14
C THR A 90 -12.90 -11.13 -13.39
N ARG A 91 -12.62 -12.11 -14.26
CA ARG A 91 -13.43 -12.41 -15.46
C ARG A 91 -14.86 -12.81 -15.09
N THR A 92 -15.05 -13.56 -14.00
CA THR A 92 -16.38 -14.00 -13.53
C THR A 92 -17.20 -12.80 -13.08
N LEU A 93 -16.61 -11.84 -12.35
CA LEU A 93 -17.30 -10.63 -11.91
C LEU A 93 -17.72 -9.73 -13.08
N LEU A 94 -16.86 -9.56 -14.08
CA LEU A 94 -17.19 -8.84 -15.30
C LEU A 94 -18.33 -9.53 -16.07
N TYR A 95 -18.31 -10.85 -16.16
CA TYR A 95 -19.35 -11.62 -16.81
C TYR A 95 -20.66 -11.59 -16.02
N ALA A 96 -20.61 -11.54 -14.69
CA ALA A 96 -21.79 -11.41 -13.84
C ALA A 96 -22.61 -10.16 -14.14
N SER A 97 -21.96 -9.02 -14.37
CA SER A 97 -22.63 -7.77 -14.76
C SER A 97 -23.38 -7.88 -16.10
N TYR A 98 -22.77 -8.58 -17.07
CA TYR A 98 -23.44 -8.88 -18.34
C TYR A 98 -24.64 -9.82 -18.15
N LEU A 99 -24.49 -10.88 -17.35
CA LEU A 99 -25.55 -11.83 -17.06
C LEU A 99 -26.71 -11.18 -16.30
N LEU A 100 -26.44 -10.26 -15.38
CA LEU A 100 -27.46 -9.51 -14.67
C LEU A 100 -28.37 -8.75 -15.66
N THR A 101 -27.74 -8.00 -16.58
CA THR A 101 -28.48 -7.27 -17.62
C THR A 101 -29.36 -8.21 -18.46
N LYS A 102 -28.84 -9.38 -18.85
CA LYS A 102 -29.57 -10.40 -19.61
C LYS A 102 -30.70 -11.02 -18.78
N ALA A 103 -30.47 -11.37 -17.53
CA ALA A 103 -31.46 -11.97 -16.63
C ALA A 103 -32.65 -11.02 -16.35
N MET A 104 -32.35 -9.73 -16.16
CA MET A 104 -33.37 -8.69 -16.04
C MET A 104 -34.26 -8.60 -17.27
N ALA A 105 -33.68 -8.72 -18.47
CA ALA A 105 -34.42 -8.69 -19.73
C ALA A 105 -35.29 -9.96 -19.93
N SER A 106 -34.87 -11.12 -19.40
CA SER A 106 -35.62 -12.41 -19.51
C SER A 106 -36.52 -12.69 -18.32
N MET A 107 -36.61 -11.81 -17.32
CA MET A 107 -37.43 -11.96 -16.10
C MET A 107 -37.09 -13.23 -15.29
N GLU A 108 -35.81 -13.61 -15.23
CA GLU A 108 -35.31 -14.73 -14.44
C GLU A 108 -35.06 -14.28 -12.99
N GLU A 109 -36.12 -14.22 -12.16
CA GLU A 109 -36.05 -13.63 -10.79
C GLU A 109 -34.94 -14.23 -9.93
N GLU A 110 -34.77 -15.54 -9.85
CA GLU A 110 -33.73 -16.19 -9.03
C GLU A 110 -32.31 -15.79 -9.48
N THR A 111 -32.08 -15.65 -10.79
CA THR A 111 -30.80 -15.23 -11.35
C THR A 111 -30.54 -13.76 -11.09
N VAL A 112 -31.56 -12.91 -11.20
CA VAL A 112 -31.49 -11.48 -10.89
C VAL A 112 -31.20 -11.28 -9.42
N GLU A 113 -31.86 -11.97 -8.51
CA GLU A 113 -31.64 -11.86 -7.07
C GLU A 113 -30.21 -12.24 -6.70
N TYR A 114 -29.70 -13.37 -7.22
CA TYR A 114 -28.32 -13.79 -6.96
C TYR A 114 -27.29 -12.80 -7.49
N LEU A 115 -27.41 -12.36 -8.73
CA LEU A 115 -26.44 -11.45 -9.35
C LEU A 115 -26.51 -10.04 -8.74
N SER A 116 -27.69 -9.60 -8.32
CA SER A 116 -27.84 -8.34 -7.56
C SER A 116 -27.21 -8.47 -6.16
N GLY A 117 -27.38 -9.60 -5.49
CA GLY A 117 -26.72 -9.88 -4.22
C GLY A 117 -25.20 -9.92 -4.35
N LEU A 118 -24.66 -10.47 -5.45
CA LEU A 118 -23.23 -10.46 -5.74
C LEU A 118 -22.70 -9.05 -5.98
N ALA A 119 -23.44 -8.23 -6.75
CA ALA A 119 -23.05 -6.85 -6.98
C ALA A 119 -23.03 -6.05 -5.67
N GLN A 120 -24.06 -6.19 -4.83
CA GLN A 120 -24.12 -5.56 -3.52
C GLN A 120 -22.98 -6.02 -2.61
N TRP A 121 -22.65 -7.31 -2.58
CA TRP A 121 -21.56 -7.85 -1.80
C TRP A 121 -20.21 -7.26 -2.22
N VAL A 122 -19.95 -7.05 -3.51
CA VAL A 122 -18.74 -6.38 -4.00
C VAL A 122 -18.73 -4.92 -3.54
N GLU A 123 -19.85 -4.20 -3.71
CA GLU A 123 -19.99 -2.81 -3.27
C GLU A 123 -19.78 -2.63 -1.76
N ASP A 124 -20.32 -3.54 -0.94
CA ASP A 124 -20.10 -3.56 0.51
C ASP A 124 -18.60 -3.73 0.85
N GLY A 125 -17.87 -4.53 0.07
CA GLY A 125 -16.43 -4.70 0.19
C GLY A 125 -15.67 -3.43 -0.17
N ASP A 126 -16.03 -2.76 -1.26
CA ASP A 126 -15.45 -1.47 -1.67
C ASP A 126 -15.63 -0.40 -0.58
N VAL A 127 -16.81 -0.33 0.04
CA VAL A 127 -17.09 0.59 1.17
C VAL A 127 -16.18 0.32 2.36
N LEU A 128 -15.87 -0.94 2.68
CA LEU A 128 -14.92 -1.27 3.76
C LEU A 128 -13.51 -0.78 3.45
N VAL A 129 -13.05 -0.91 2.20
CA VAL A 129 -11.75 -0.42 1.76
C VAL A 129 -11.70 1.10 1.82
N GLU A 130 -12.69 1.79 1.26
CA GLU A 130 -12.78 3.26 1.29
C GLU A 130 -12.77 3.81 2.72
N ALA A 131 -13.49 3.17 3.65
CA ALA A 131 -13.48 3.54 5.05
C ALA A 131 -12.08 3.39 5.68
N ALA A 132 -11.38 2.30 5.38
CA ALA A 132 -10.02 2.08 5.86
C ALA A 132 -9.02 3.08 5.23
N GLU A 133 -9.14 3.39 3.95
CA GLU A 133 -8.36 4.42 3.26
C GLU A 133 -8.56 5.80 3.90
N GLY A 134 -9.80 6.18 4.19
CA GLY A 134 -10.12 7.43 4.89
C GLY A 134 -9.46 7.52 6.28
N LEU A 135 -9.37 6.41 7.02
CA LEU A 135 -8.63 6.36 8.29
C LEU A 135 -7.12 6.56 8.08
N VAL A 136 -6.53 5.95 7.06
CA VAL A 136 -5.12 6.16 6.70
C VAL A 136 -4.87 7.62 6.32
N GLU A 137 -5.71 8.20 5.47
CA GLU A 137 -5.59 9.59 5.02
C GLU A 137 -5.70 10.60 6.17
N SER A 138 -6.56 10.34 7.15
CA SER A 138 -6.74 11.20 8.32
C SER A 138 -5.65 11.05 9.39
N SER A 139 -4.81 10.01 9.31
CA SER A 139 -3.73 9.78 10.26
C SER A 139 -2.71 10.92 10.25
N THR A 140 -2.18 11.27 11.42
CA THR A 140 -1.17 12.34 11.57
C THR A 140 0.24 11.81 11.75
N THR A 141 0.38 10.51 12.05
CA THR A 141 1.67 9.83 12.21
C THR A 141 1.77 8.60 11.30
N VAL A 142 2.99 8.13 11.07
CA VAL A 142 3.24 6.90 10.31
C VAL A 142 2.69 5.69 11.07
N GLU A 143 2.86 5.67 12.38
CA GLU A 143 2.40 4.60 13.26
C GLU A 143 0.88 4.45 13.20
N ASP A 144 0.14 5.55 13.27
CA ASP A 144 -1.32 5.55 13.15
C ASP A 144 -1.77 5.05 11.78
N ALA A 145 -1.11 5.52 10.71
CA ALA A 145 -1.42 5.08 9.36
C ALA A 145 -1.17 3.57 9.17
N GLN A 146 -0.09 3.04 9.71
CA GLN A 146 0.26 1.62 9.64
C GLN A 146 -0.62 0.74 10.53
N ALA A 147 -1.17 1.27 11.62
CA ALA A 147 -2.07 0.55 12.52
C ALA A 147 -3.46 0.30 11.91
N VAL A 148 -3.86 1.04 10.87
CA VAL A 148 -5.13 0.81 10.18
C VAL A 148 -5.12 -0.58 9.55
N SER A 149 -6.13 -1.39 9.83
CA SER A 149 -6.30 -2.74 9.31
C SER A 149 -7.65 -2.93 8.63
N LEU A 150 -7.69 -3.79 7.62
CA LEU A 150 -8.90 -4.16 6.92
C LEU A 150 -9.41 -5.51 7.46
N THR A 151 -10.62 -5.51 8.04
CA THR A 151 -11.24 -6.72 8.59
C THR A 151 -12.29 -7.24 7.62
N LEU A 152 -11.97 -8.30 6.87
CA LEU A 152 -12.82 -8.86 5.81
C LEU A 152 -13.62 -10.10 6.24
N THR A 153 -13.47 -10.60 7.48
CA THR A 153 -14.04 -11.87 7.91
C THR A 153 -15.56 -11.91 7.78
N SER A 154 -16.27 -10.88 8.26
CA SER A 154 -17.73 -10.80 8.18
C SER A 154 -18.21 -10.58 6.75
N TRP A 155 -17.52 -9.79 5.96
CA TRP A 155 -17.80 -9.59 4.54
C TRP A 155 -17.63 -10.88 3.74
N LEU A 156 -16.53 -11.62 3.93
CA LEU A 156 -16.30 -12.92 3.29
C LEU A 156 -17.35 -13.98 3.69
N ALA A 157 -17.87 -13.92 4.92
CA ALA A 157 -18.93 -14.82 5.38
C ALA A 157 -20.31 -14.50 4.76
N ALA A 158 -20.51 -13.25 4.32
CA ALA A 158 -21.75 -12.80 3.67
C ALA A 158 -21.79 -13.09 2.14
N ASP A 159 -20.76 -13.75 1.59
CA ASP A 159 -20.68 -14.10 0.18
C ASP A 159 -21.94 -14.87 -0.29
N PRO A 160 -22.70 -14.38 -1.28
CA PRO A 160 -23.94 -14.99 -1.76
C PRO A 160 -23.75 -16.36 -2.43
N LYS A 161 -22.51 -16.72 -2.80
CA LYS A 161 -22.17 -18.03 -3.40
C LYS A 161 -22.53 -19.22 -2.48
N VAL A 162 -22.62 -18.97 -1.18
CA VAL A 162 -22.81 -20.02 -0.17
C VAL A 162 -24.26 -20.51 -0.13
N SER A 163 -25.23 -19.75 -0.64
CA SER A 163 -26.66 -19.97 -0.34
C SER A 163 -27.58 -20.33 -1.52
N THR A 164 -27.14 -20.26 -2.79
CA THR A 164 -28.10 -20.40 -3.90
C THR A 164 -27.76 -21.42 -4.99
N ARG A 165 -28.82 -21.99 -5.59
CA ARG A 165 -28.76 -22.91 -6.74
C ARG A 165 -28.24 -22.22 -8.01
N ALA A 166 -28.41 -20.90 -8.14
CA ALA A 166 -27.95 -20.08 -9.24
C ALA A 166 -26.41 -20.00 -9.29
N ALA A 167 -25.73 -20.03 -8.13
CA ALA A 167 -24.26 -20.05 -8.02
C ALA A 167 -23.59 -21.23 -8.73
N ARG A 168 -24.32 -22.29 -9.02
CA ARG A 168 -23.81 -23.49 -9.72
C ARG A 168 -23.76 -23.35 -11.24
N LYS A 169 -24.26 -22.23 -11.77
CA LYS A 169 -24.33 -21.97 -13.22
C LYS A 169 -23.23 -20.98 -13.70
N LEU A 170 -22.47 -20.35 -12.78
CA LEU A 170 -21.32 -19.51 -13.02
C LEU A 170 -20.04 -20.30 -12.83
#